data_f38a3fa86c236e9d71475237ccdd874c
#
_entry.id   f38a3fa86c236e9d71475237ccdd874c
#
_cell.length_a   1.000
_cell.length_b   1.000
_cell.length_c   1.000
_cell.angle_alpha   90.00
_cell.angle_beta   90.00
_cell.angle_gamma   90.00
#
_symmetry.space_group_name_H-M   'P 1'
#
loop_
_entity.id
_entity.type
_entity.pdbx_description
1 polymer ?
#
loop_
_entity_poly.entity_id
_entity_poly.type
_entity_poly.pdbx_seq_one_letter_code
_entity_poly.pdbx_strand_id
1 'polypeptide(L)'
;MRTPLLLDIAADACPDRPALGGGEEGDDFASYRARASSVAAWLTAQDKANTAFLGMNGTALPVLLFACGMAGTPFIPLNYRLADDDLNKLVARSAPSTLIVDDDMLPRIAPTDGVTLVARSAFEAEFTA
;
A
#
# COMPACT_ATOMS: atom_id res chain seq x y z
N MET A 1 6.70 8.62 -18.01
CA MET A 1 5.39 8.96 -17.42
C MET A 1 5.34 8.48 -15.98
N ARG A 2 4.84 9.31 -15.08
CA ARG A 2 4.70 8.92 -13.67
C ARG A 2 3.48 8.00 -13.52
N THR A 3 3.65 6.94 -12.72
CA THR A 3 2.57 5.96 -12.46
C THR A 3 1.23 6.61 -12.07
N PRO A 4 1.18 7.61 -11.14
CA PRO A 4 -0.09 8.23 -10.77
C PRO A 4 -0.82 8.92 -11.93
N LEU A 5 -0.11 9.37 -12.96
CA LEU A 5 -0.73 9.99 -14.12
C LEU A 5 -1.65 9.02 -14.87
N LEU A 6 -1.30 7.73 -14.91
CA LEU A 6 -2.15 6.71 -15.53
C LEU A 6 -3.49 6.61 -14.81
N LEU A 7 -3.47 6.65 -13.48
CA LEU A 7 -4.69 6.61 -12.68
C LEU A 7 -5.52 7.89 -12.88
N ASP A 8 -4.88 9.05 -12.93
CA ASP A 8 -5.56 10.32 -13.17
C ASP A 8 -6.24 10.34 -14.52
N ILE A 9 -5.56 9.86 -15.58
CA ILE A 9 -6.14 9.77 -16.91
C ILE A 9 -7.35 8.84 -16.91
N ALA A 10 -7.25 7.67 -16.31
CA ALA A 10 -8.35 6.70 -16.26
C ALA A 10 -9.53 7.26 -15.47
N ALA A 11 -9.29 7.92 -14.33
CA ALA A 11 -10.35 8.47 -13.50
C ALA A 11 -11.06 9.65 -14.19
N ASP A 12 -10.34 10.47 -14.96
CA ASP A 12 -10.92 11.58 -15.69
C ASP A 12 -11.71 11.11 -16.92
N ALA A 13 -11.19 10.11 -17.64
CA ALA A 13 -11.83 9.59 -18.85
C ALA A 13 -12.96 8.62 -18.55
N CYS A 14 -12.83 7.78 -17.55
CA CYS A 14 -13.75 6.67 -17.24
C CYS A 14 -14.01 6.55 -15.72
N PRO A 15 -14.55 7.61 -15.07
CA PRO A 15 -14.66 7.61 -13.61
C PRO A 15 -15.55 6.49 -13.06
N ASP A 16 -16.56 6.08 -13.83
CA ASP A 16 -17.54 5.10 -13.38
C ASP A 16 -17.18 3.66 -13.73
N ARG A 17 -16.08 3.44 -14.43
CA ARG A 17 -15.67 2.08 -14.77
C ARG A 17 -15.03 1.37 -13.59
N PRO A 18 -15.30 0.07 -13.40
CA PRO A 18 -14.65 -0.71 -12.34
C PRO A 18 -13.13 -0.72 -12.50
N ALA A 19 -12.41 -0.47 -11.43
CA ALA A 19 -10.95 -0.48 -11.39
C ALA A 19 -10.42 -1.61 -10.51
N LEU A 20 -11.07 -1.84 -9.36
CA LEU A 20 -10.65 -2.82 -8.37
C LEU A 20 -11.86 -3.68 -7.96
N GLY A 21 -11.60 -4.95 -7.72
CA GLY A 21 -12.64 -5.90 -7.39
C GLY A 21 -13.51 -6.21 -8.59
N GLY A 22 -14.63 -6.85 -8.37
CA GLY A 22 -15.58 -7.21 -9.42
C GLY A 22 -17.00 -6.82 -9.07
N GLY A 23 -17.83 -6.56 -10.08
CA GLY A 23 -19.24 -6.29 -9.92
C GLY A 23 -19.53 -5.01 -9.14
N GLU A 24 -20.63 -5.03 -8.38
CA GLU A 24 -21.12 -3.85 -7.68
C GLU A 24 -20.29 -3.48 -6.44
N GLU A 25 -19.53 -4.42 -5.91
CA GLU A 25 -18.73 -4.21 -4.70
C GLU A 25 -17.33 -3.69 -4.98
N GLY A 26 -16.93 -3.64 -6.25
CA GLY A 26 -15.62 -3.13 -6.64
C GLY A 26 -15.56 -1.61 -6.67
N ASP A 27 -14.36 -1.07 -6.62
CA ASP A 27 -14.14 0.37 -6.77
C ASP A 27 -14.15 0.77 -8.25
N ASP A 28 -14.79 1.90 -8.57
CA ASP A 28 -14.60 2.55 -9.86
C ASP A 28 -13.31 3.39 -9.86
N PHE A 29 -12.95 3.95 -11.01
CA PHE A 29 -11.71 4.74 -11.12
C PHE A 29 -11.75 6.02 -10.27
N ALA A 30 -12.90 6.66 -10.15
CA ALA A 30 -13.02 7.87 -9.31
C ALA A 30 -12.80 7.55 -7.83
N SER A 31 -13.42 6.48 -7.33
CA SER A 31 -13.25 6.02 -5.95
C SER A 31 -11.81 5.56 -5.70
N TYR A 32 -11.22 4.84 -6.67
CA TYR A 32 -9.86 4.37 -6.58
C TYR A 32 -8.88 5.54 -6.45
N ARG A 33 -9.03 6.56 -7.31
CA ARG A 33 -8.19 7.76 -7.24
C ARG A 33 -8.33 8.49 -5.90
N ALA A 34 -9.56 8.66 -5.43
CA ALA A 34 -9.83 9.31 -4.15
C ALA A 34 -9.18 8.56 -2.99
N ARG A 35 -9.28 7.23 -3.02
CA ARG A 35 -8.67 6.36 -2.01
C ARG A 35 -7.15 6.45 -2.03
N ALA A 36 -6.54 6.36 -3.21
CA ALA A 36 -5.10 6.50 -3.36
C ALA A 36 -4.60 7.87 -2.89
N SER A 37 -5.34 8.94 -3.16
CA SER A 37 -5.01 10.28 -2.69
C SER A 37 -5.04 10.39 -1.17
N SER A 38 -6.04 9.77 -0.52
CA SER A 38 -6.15 9.75 0.93
C SER A 38 -4.98 8.98 1.56
N VAL A 39 -4.61 7.86 0.99
CA VAL A 39 -3.47 7.06 1.45
C VAL A 39 -2.17 7.85 1.24
N ALA A 40 -2.03 8.55 0.13
CA ALA A 40 -0.84 9.36 -0.14
C ALA A 40 -0.66 10.46 0.92
N ALA A 41 -1.74 11.13 1.33
CA ALA A 41 -1.70 12.12 2.40
C ALA A 41 -1.28 11.49 3.73
N TRP A 42 -1.81 10.31 4.03
CA TRP A 42 -1.44 9.58 5.24
C TRP A 42 0.05 9.18 5.23
N LEU A 43 0.54 8.66 4.09
CA LEU A 43 1.96 8.29 3.95
C LEU A 43 2.88 9.51 4.12
N THR A 44 2.50 10.65 3.58
CA THR A 44 3.25 11.89 3.77
C THR A 44 3.33 12.28 5.25
N ALA A 45 2.24 12.10 5.98
CA ALA A 45 2.20 12.40 7.41
C ALA A 45 3.05 11.42 8.24
N GLN A 46 3.30 10.20 7.77
CA GLN A 46 4.18 9.25 8.45
C GLN A 46 5.65 9.69 8.40
N ASP A 47 6.03 10.50 7.43
CA ASP A 47 7.38 11.04 7.28
C ASP A 47 8.46 9.95 7.27
N LYS A 48 8.21 8.85 6.58
CA LYS A 48 9.17 7.76 6.37
C LYS A 48 9.67 7.77 4.93
N ALA A 49 10.94 7.40 4.75
CA ALA A 49 11.56 7.40 3.43
C ALA A 49 10.93 6.37 2.48
N ASN A 50 10.51 5.22 3.02
CA ASN A 50 10.02 4.10 2.23
C ASN A 50 8.66 3.62 2.73
N THR A 51 7.92 2.97 1.84
CA THR A 51 6.68 2.25 2.18
C THR A 51 6.84 0.81 1.70
N ALA A 52 6.60 -0.14 2.58
CA ALA A 52 6.71 -1.56 2.26
C ALA A 52 5.39 -2.27 2.52
N PHE A 53 5.18 -3.38 1.83
CA PHE A 53 3.97 -4.19 1.96
C PHE A 53 4.35 -5.67 2.04
N LEU A 54 3.80 -6.35 3.03
CA LEU A 54 3.95 -7.79 3.20
C LEU A 54 2.57 -8.41 3.31
N GLY A 55 2.13 -9.10 2.28
CA GLY A 55 0.83 -9.72 2.29
C GLY A 55 0.46 -10.32 0.96
N MET A 56 -0.75 -10.87 0.92
CA MET A 56 -1.31 -11.44 -0.30
C MET A 56 -1.99 -10.37 -1.14
N ASN A 57 -2.14 -10.63 -2.41
CA ASN A 57 -2.80 -9.72 -3.35
C ASN A 57 -4.21 -9.37 -2.90
N GLY A 58 -4.62 -8.16 -3.22
CA GLY A 58 -5.93 -7.62 -2.90
C GLY A 58 -5.97 -6.15 -3.27
N THR A 59 -7.01 -5.44 -2.86
CA THR A 59 -7.18 -4.02 -3.19
C THR A 59 -6.13 -3.12 -2.56
N ALA A 60 -5.53 -3.52 -1.43
CA ALA A 60 -4.53 -2.73 -0.75
C ALA A 60 -3.27 -2.52 -1.59
N LEU A 61 -2.82 -3.56 -2.31
CA LEU A 61 -1.57 -3.49 -3.08
C LEU A 61 -1.62 -2.44 -4.20
N PRO A 62 -2.60 -2.45 -5.11
CA PRO A 62 -2.66 -1.40 -6.14
C PRO A 62 -2.91 0.00 -5.58
N VAL A 63 -3.70 0.13 -4.52
CA VAL A 63 -3.92 1.43 -3.87
C VAL A 63 -2.61 1.97 -3.33
N LEU A 64 -1.82 1.14 -2.65
CA LEU A 64 -0.51 1.54 -2.13
C LEU A 64 0.47 1.91 -3.25
N LEU A 65 0.47 1.16 -4.35
CA LEU A 65 1.36 1.45 -5.48
C LEU A 65 1.16 2.87 -6.00
N PHE A 66 -0.08 3.26 -6.27
CA PHE A 66 -0.38 4.60 -6.77
C PHE A 66 -0.21 5.67 -5.69
N ALA A 67 -0.57 5.37 -4.45
CA ALA A 67 -0.39 6.30 -3.33
C ALA A 67 1.08 6.62 -3.09
N CYS A 68 1.95 5.63 -3.15
CA CYS A 68 3.40 5.84 -3.04
C CYS A 68 3.93 6.71 -4.17
N GLY A 69 3.44 6.52 -5.40
CA GLY A 69 3.78 7.38 -6.51
C GLY A 69 3.35 8.83 -6.28
N MET A 70 2.15 9.04 -5.76
CA MET A 70 1.64 10.37 -5.44
C MET A 70 2.43 11.05 -4.32
N ALA A 71 2.78 10.29 -3.28
CA ALA A 71 3.52 10.79 -2.12
C ALA A 71 5.02 10.96 -2.40
N GLY A 72 5.53 10.38 -3.48
CA GLY A 72 6.95 10.43 -3.80
C GLY A 72 7.80 9.51 -2.93
N THR A 73 7.22 8.46 -2.35
CA THR A 73 7.94 7.46 -1.56
C THR A 73 8.10 6.17 -2.35
N PRO A 74 9.28 5.53 -2.31
CA PRO A 74 9.43 4.22 -2.95
C PRO A 74 8.51 3.18 -2.34
N PHE A 75 7.96 2.30 -3.19
CA PHE A 75 7.11 1.19 -2.76
C PHE A 75 7.90 -0.11 -2.85
N ILE A 76 7.99 -0.84 -1.73
CA ILE A 76 8.78 -2.07 -1.62
C ILE A 76 7.86 -3.24 -1.29
N PRO A 77 7.42 -4.02 -2.29
CA PRO A 77 6.67 -5.25 -2.00
C PRO A 77 7.64 -6.31 -1.46
N LEU A 78 7.26 -6.98 -0.38
CA LEU A 78 8.06 -8.04 0.22
C LEU A 78 7.48 -9.41 -0.12
N ASN A 79 8.36 -10.39 -0.32
CA ASN A 79 7.95 -11.74 -0.66
C ASN A 79 7.66 -12.53 0.62
N TYR A 80 6.37 -12.81 0.88
CA TYR A 80 5.93 -13.54 2.07
C TYR A 80 6.38 -15.01 2.09
N ARG A 81 6.90 -15.51 0.96
CA ARG A 81 7.39 -16.90 0.87
C ARG A 81 8.81 -17.07 1.40
N LEU A 82 9.50 -15.98 1.68
CA LEU A 82 10.84 -16.04 2.27
C LEU A 82 10.78 -16.59 3.69
N ALA A 83 11.88 -17.23 4.12
CA ALA A 83 12.05 -17.60 5.52
C ALA A 83 12.07 -16.35 6.40
N ASP A 84 11.66 -16.49 7.67
CA ASP A 84 11.53 -15.35 8.57
C ASP A 84 12.84 -14.57 8.73
N ASP A 85 13.97 -15.25 8.81
CA ASP A 85 15.27 -14.57 8.92
C ASP A 85 15.58 -13.69 7.72
N ASP A 86 15.34 -14.20 6.51
CA ASP A 86 15.56 -13.45 5.27
C ASP A 86 14.57 -12.31 5.14
N LEU A 87 13.31 -12.56 5.51
CA LEU A 87 12.26 -11.54 5.49
C LEU A 87 12.62 -10.38 6.43
N ASN A 88 13.06 -10.67 7.65
CA ASN A 88 13.43 -9.63 8.61
C ASN A 88 14.66 -8.84 8.18
N LYS A 89 15.59 -9.45 7.46
CA LYS A 89 16.71 -8.72 6.85
C LYS A 89 16.23 -7.68 5.84
N LEU A 90 15.26 -8.06 5.00
CA LEU A 90 14.69 -7.13 4.03
C LEU A 90 13.90 -6.02 4.71
N VAL A 91 13.16 -6.34 5.76
CA VAL A 91 12.43 -5.35 6.56
C VAL A 91 13.41 -4.33 7.15
N ALA A 92 14.51 -4.79 7.71
CA ALA A 92 15.54 -3.89 8.27
C ALA A 92 16.14 -2.99 7.20
N ARG A 93 16.37 -3.51 5.98
CA ARG A 93 16.90 -2.71 4.87
C ARG A 93 15.91 -1.67 4.35
N SER A 94 14.62 -1.88 4.54
CA SER A 94 13.61 -0.90 4.12
C SER A 94 13.56 0.33 5.02
N ALA A 95 14.12 0.26 6.22
CA ALA A 95 14.05 1.36 7.18
C ALA A 95 14.77 2.63 6.67
N PRO A 96 14.28 3.83 6.99
CA PRO A 96 13.04 4.09 7.71
C PRO A 96 11.82 3.84 6.81
N SER A 97 10.84 3.09 7.30
CA SER A 97 9.71 2.67 6.48
C SER A 97 8.41 2.58 7.27
N THR A 98 7.30 2.70 6.55
CA THR A 98 5.97 2.29 6.99
C THR A 98 5.69 0.95 6.33
N LEU A 99 5.48 -0.09 7.12
CA LEU A 99 5.26 -1.45 6.62
C LEU A 99 3.83 -1.89 6.91
N ILE A 100 3.05 -2.06 5.86
CA ILE A 100 1.69 -2.61 5.95
C ILE A 100 1.81 -4.14 5.84
N VAL A 101 1.27 -4.86 6.80
CA VAL A 101 1.46 -6.31 6.95
C VAL A 101 0.11 -6.99 7.11
N ASP A 102 -0.11 -8.09 6.37
CA ASP A 102 -1.26 -8.95 6.62
C ASP A 102 -1.26 -9.38 8.09
N ASP A 103 -2.44 -9.39 8.72
CA ASP A 103 -2.57 -9.60 10.16
C ASP A 103 -1.96 -10.93 10.61
N ASP A 104 -2.15 -11.99 9.82
CA ASP A 104 -1.61 -13.31 10.13
C ASP A 104 -0.09 -13.41 9.95
N MET A 105 0.52 -12.44 9.28
CA MET A 105 1.97 -12.38 9.07
C MET A 105 2.68 -11.49 10.10
N LEU A 106 1.95 -10.68 10.87
CA LEU A 106 2.54 -9.82 11.89
C LEU A 106 3.49 -10.53 12.85
N PRO A 107 3.15 -11.74 13.36
CA PRO A 107 4.05 -12.44 14.29
C PRO A 107 5.41 -12.81 13.69
N ARG A 108 5.53 -12.82 12.36
CA ARG A 108 6.79 -13.15 11.68
C ARG A 108 7.79 -12.00 11.70
N ILE A 109 7.34 -10.79 12.00
CA ILE A 109 8.18 -9.59 11.93
C ILE A 109 8.71 -9.25 13.30
N ALA A 110 10.04 -9.25 13.45
CA ALA A 110 10.69 -8.82 14.68
C ALA A 110 10.64 -7.30 14.79
N PRO A 111 10.54 -6.74 16.00
CA PRO A 111 10.65 -5.30 16.20
C PRO A 111 11.95 -4.77 15.59
N THR A 112 11.84 -3.73 14.77
CA THR A 112 12.96 -3.17 14.03
C THR A 112 12.93 -1.65 14.12
N ASP A 113 14.04 -1.04 14.50
CA ASP A 113 14.15 0.41 14.60
C ASP A 113 13.91 1.07 13.22
N GLY A 114 13.14 2.14 13.23
CA GLY A 114 12.83 2.88 12.01
C GLY A 114 11.72 2.27 11.16
N VAL A 115 11.11 1.16 11.58
CA VAL A 115 10.00 0.52 10.88
C VAL A 115 8.72 0.65 11.70
N THR A 116 7.72 1.32 11.13
CA THR A 116 6.39 1.41 11.73
C THR A 116 5.51 0.33 11.13
N LEU A 117 5.03 -0.59 11.94
CA LEU A 117 4.16 -1.68 11.49
C LEU A 117 2.70 -1.23 11.51
N VAL A 118 1.99 -1.50 10.42
CA VAL A 118 0.56 -1.24 10.31
C VAL A 118 -0.14 -2.52 9.88
N ALA A 119 -1.07 -3.01 10.70
CA ALA A 119 -1.85 -4.19 10.34
C ALA A 119 -2.73 -3.88 9.12
N ARG A 120 -2.81 -4.82 8.18
CA ARG A 120 -3.62 -4.65 6.98
C ARG A 120 -5.09 -4.36 7.31
N SER A 121 -5.64 -5.02 8.34
CA SER A 121 -7.02 -4.78 8.78
C SER A 121 -7.24 -3.33 9.21
N ALA A 122 -6.30 -2.74 9.94
CA ALA A 122 -6.37 -1.35 10.35
C ALA A 122 -6.27 -0.41 9.15
N PHE A 123 -5.38 -0.71 8.22
CA PHE A 123 -5.23 0.05 6.99
C PHE A 123 -6.51 0.02 6.16
N GLU A 124 -7.08 -1.18 5.96
CA GLU A 124 -8.29 -1.32 5.17
C GLU A 124 -9.50 -0.67 5.84
N ALA A 125 -9.62 -0.76 7.17
CA ALA A 125 -10.71 -0.11 7.90
C ALA A 125 -10.69 1.40 7.70
N GLU A 126 -9.52 2.01 7.61
CA GLU A 126 -9.40 3.46 7.43
C GLU A 126 -9.62 3.89 5.98
N PHE A 127 -9.12 3.11 5.00
CA PHE A 127 -9.06 3.57 3.62
C PHE A 127 -9.95 2.80 2.64
N THR A 128 -10.47 1.63 3.01
CA THR A 128 -11.25 0.79 2.09
C THR A 128 -12.66 0.45 2.59
N ALA A 129 -13.02 0.95 3.74
CA ALA A 129 -14.36 0.72 4.30
C ALA A 129 -15.40 1.61 3.61
#